data_11255b1e1773e89d49414f34754eda92
#
_entry.id   11255b1e1773e89d49414f34754eda92
#
_cell.length_a   1.000
_cell.length_b   1.000
_cell.length_c   1.000
_cell.angle_alpha   90.00
_cell.angle_beta   90.00
_cell.angle_gamma   90.00
#
_symmetry.space_group_name_H-M   'P 1'
#
loop_
_entity.id
_entity.type
_entity.pdbx_description
1 polymer ?
#
loop_
_entity_poly.entity_id
_entity_poly.type
_entity_poly.pdbx_seq_one_letter_code
_entity_poly.pdbx_strand_id
1 'polypeptide(L)'
;MQRASKRAPQWLRDLGVFILVMGGAVGICMLLSACYDDNNPFATSVFILAVVLISRFTNGYLPGVLAAAVGVVGVNYLFTYPFHEFNLSIDGYPLTFAVMLVVSVLVSTLTTQIKRQEQLRYEAEKDRMRANLLRSVSHDIRTPLAAIMGLSATVEEGETLSDEGRGMVEEIRQNAQWL
;
A
#
# COMPACT_ATOMS: atom_id res chain seq x y z
N MET A 1 26.20 10.77 -12.54
CA MET A 1 26.04 9.32 -12.73
C MET A 1 25.06 8.77 -11.69
N GLN A 2 23.76 8.76 -12.01
CA GLN A 2 22.73 8.14 -11.18
C GLN A 2 22.76 6.63 -11.44
N ARG A 3 23.16 5.87 -10.45
CA ARG A 3 22.97 4.41 -10.44
C ARG A 3 21.47 4.15 -10.38
N ALA A 4 20.87 3.83 -11.51
CA ALA A 4 19.54 3.24 -11.57
C ALA A 4 19.61 1.90 -10.84
N SER A 5 19.21 1.88 -9.57
CA SER A 5 18.94 0.67 -8.83
C SER A 5 17.87 -0.09 -9.62
N LYS A 6 18.24 -1.17 -10.29
CA LYS A 6 17.32 -2.12 -10.92
C LYS A 6 16.51 -2.76 -9.81
N ARG A 7 15.39 -2.13 -9.42
CA ARG A 7 14.42 -2.78 -8.54
C ARG A 7 13.95 -4.04 -9.26
N ALA A 8 14.18 -5.19 -8.64
CA ALA A 8 13.67 -6.46 -9.13
C ALA A 8 12.17 -6.30 -9.44
N PRO A 9 11.67 -6.88 -10.54
CA PRO A 9 10.26 -6.79 -10.89
C PRO A 9 9.40 -7.29 -9.73
N GLN A 10 8.29 -6.63 -9.47
CA GLN A 10 7.44 -6.86 -8.28
C GLN A 10 7.04 -8.34 -8.13
N TRP A 11 6.78 -9.02 -9.26
CA TRP A 11 6.44 -10.44 -9.26
C TRP A 11 7.54 -11.36 -8.73
N LEU A 12 8.84 -11.03 -8.95
CA LEU A 12 9.96 -11.80 -8.42
C LEU A 12 10.06 -11.65 -6.89
N ARG A 13 9.80 -10.46 -6.38
CA ARG A 13 9.74 -10.20 -4.94
C ARG A 13 8.59 -10.97 -4.29
N ASP A 14 7.42 -10.92 -4.91
CA ASP A 14 6.23 -11.58 -4.41
C ASP A 14 6.38 -13.11 -4.45
N LEU A 15 7.02 -13.66 -5.50
CA LEU A 15 7.41 -15.06 -5.57
C LEU A 15 8.43 -15.45 -4.49
N GLY A 16 9.42 -14.60 -4.25
CA GLY A 16 10.42 -14.82 -3.19
C GLY A 16 9.79 -14.87 -1.80
N VAL A 17 8.88 -13.94 -1.50
CA VAL A 17 8.11 -13.92 -0.23
C VAL A 17 7.25 -15.18 -0.11
N PHE A 18 6.57 -15.59 -1.19
CA PHE A 18 5.75 -16.78 -1.22
C PHE A 18 6.57 -18.03 -0.87
N ILE A 19 7.70 -18.26 -1.56
CA ILE A 19 8.56 -19.42 -1.34
C ILE A 19 9.16 -19.42 0.07
N LEU A 20 9.61 -18.25 0.54
CA LEU A 20 10.23 -18.14 1.87
C LEU A 20 9.22 -18.41 2.99
N VAL A 21 8.03 -17.84 2.90
CA VAL A 21 6.99 -17.99 3.95
C VAL A 21 6.41 -19.41 3.92
N MET A 22 6.08 -19.95 2.73
CA MET A 22 5.57 -21.32 2.62
C MET A 22 6.63 -22.36 3.01
N GLY A 23 7.86 -22.18 2.56
CA GLY A 23 8.99 -23.05 2.96
C GLY A 23 9.26 -22.99 4.46
N GLY A 24 9.18 -21.79 5.06
CA GLY A 24 9.27 -21.62 6.51
C GLY A 24 8.13 -22.32 7.26
N ALA A 25 6.90 -22.24 6.77
CA ALA A 25 5.76 -22.95 7.37
C ALA A 25 5.93 -24.46 7.34
N VAL A 26 6.36 -25.02 6.20
CA VAL A 26 6.68 -26.45 6.09
C VAL A 26 7.82 -26.83 7.05
N GLY A 27 8.90 -26.04 7.11
CA GLY A 27 10.02 -26.28 8.02
C GLY A 27 9.60 -26.27 9.48
N ILE A 28 8.79 -25.30 9.91
CA ILE A 28 8.25 -25.24 11.28
C ILE A 28 7.39 -26.47 11.57
N CYS A 29 6.50 -26.85 10.66
CA CYS A 29 5.66 -28.04 10.84
C CYS A 29 6.48 -29.33 10.91
N MET A 30 7.54 -29.49 10.10
CA MET A 30 8.44 -30.63 10.17
C MET A 30 9.21 -30.66 11.50
N LEU A 31 9.65 -29.53 12.00
CA LEU A 31 10.35 -29.44 13.28
C LEU A 31 9.40 -29.79 14.45
N LEU A 32 8.17 -29.32 14.38
CA LEU A 32 7.15 -29.66 15.37
C LEU A 32 6.77 -31.15 15.33
N SER A 33 6.65 -31.76 14.14
CA SER A 33 6.36 -33.19 14.01
C SER A 33 7.51 -34.07 14.51
N ALA A 34 8.75 -33.59 14.51
CA ALA A 34 9.87 -34.27 15.11
C ALA A 34 9.86 -34.25 16.66
N CYS A 35 9.17 -33.28 17.25
CA CYS A 35 9.06 -33.11 18.71
C CYS A 35 7.78 -33.71 19.31
N TYR A 36 6.73 -33.89 18.51
CA TYR A 36 5.43 -34.42 18.93
C TYR A 36 5.08 -35.61 18.08
N ASP A 37 4.59 -36.70 18.74
CA ASP A 37 4.17 -37.93 18.06
C ASP A 37 3.10 -37.67 16.98
N ASP A 38 3.21 -38.39 15.90
CA ASP A 38 2.43 -38.61 14.67
C ASP A 38 1.21 -37.75 14.30
N ASN A 39 0.62 -36.97 15.19
CA ASN A 39 -0.46 -36.04 14.91
C ASN A 39 -0.02 -34.59 15.11
N ASN A 40 0.20 -33.86 14.02
CA ASN A 40 0.58 -32.45 14.06
C ASN A 40 -0.68 -31.54 14.04
N PRO A 41 -1.37 -31.30 15.17
CA PRO A 41 -2.60 -30.50 15.22
C PRO A 41 -2.35 -29.02 14.88
N PHE A 42 -1.10 -28.59 14.89
CA PHE A 42 -0.71 -27.19 14.67
C PHE A 42 -0.48 -26.86 13.20
N ALA A 43 -0.38 -27.86 12.30
CA ALA A 43 -0.09 -27.63 10.89
C ALA A 43 -1.09 -26.66 10.24
N THR A 44 -2.38 -26.86 10.45
CA THR A 44 -3.45 -26.00 9.91
C THR A 44 -3.27 -24.54 10.35
N SER A 45 -2.97 -24.31 11.64
CA SER A 45 -2.78 -22.95 12.19
C SER A 45 -1.55 -22.27 11.63
N VAL A 46 -0.45 -22.99 11.46
CA VAL A 46 0.81 -22.49 10.88
C VAL A 46 0.59 -22.09 9.42
N PHE A 47 -0.14 -22.89 8.64
CA PHE A 47 -0.44 -22.56 7.25
C PHE A 47 -1.43 -21.40 7.10
N ILE A 48 -2.41 -21.27 7.99
CA ILE A 48 -3.28 -20.06 8.02
C ILE A 48 -2.43 -18.82 8.28
N LEU A 49 -1.50 -18.87 9.25
CA LEU A 49 -0.58 -17.78 9.53
C LEU A 49 0.29 -17.44 8.30
N ALA A 50 0.80 -18.47 7.62
CA ALA A 50 1.59 -18.28 6.39
C ALA A 50 0.79 -17.55 5.30
N VAL A 51 -0.49 -17.91 5.08
CA VAL A 51 -1.38 -17.22 4.13
C VAL A 51 -1.58 -15.76 4.52
N VAL A 52 -1.79 -15.48 5.80
CA VAL A 52 -1.91 -14.09 6.30
C VAL A 52 -0.63 -13.29 6.01
N LEU A 53 0.53 -13.86 6.30
CA LEU A 53 1.83 -13.22 6.05
C LEU A 53 2.05 -12.97 4.55
N ILE A 54 1.78 -13.96 3.69
CA ILE A 54 1.88 -13.81 2.24
C ILE A 54 0.96 -12.67 1.78
N SER A 55 -0.31 -12.66 2.18
CA SER A 55 -1.26 -11.59 1.84
C SER A 55 -0.80 -10.22 2.34
N ARG A 56 -0.10 -10.16 3.47
CA ARG A 56 0.42 -8.89 4.03
C ARG A 56 1.59 -8.34 3.23
N PHE A 57 2.51 -9.18 2.79
CA PHE A 57 3.77 -8.77 2.16
C PHE A 57 3.74 -8.77 0.63
N THR A 58 2.79 -9.46 -0.01
CA THR A 58 2.62 -9.47 -1.46
C THR A 58 1.58 -8.45 -1.92
N ASN A 59 1.63 -8.07 -3.20
CA ASN A 59 0.70 -7.12 -3.79
C ASN A 59 -0.35 -7.86 -4.65
N GLY A 60 -1.61 -7.50 -4.44
CA GLY A 60 -2.73 -8.04 -5.20
C GLY A 60 -3.43 -9.20 -4.50
N TYR A 61 -4.50 -9.67 -5.13
CA TYR A 61 -5.39 -10.71 -4.63
C TYR A 61 -4.88 -12.13 -4.91
N LEU A 62 -4.27 -12.32 -6.07
CA LEU A 62 -3.82 -13.62 -6.58
C LEU A 62 -2.85 -14.37 -5.66
N PRO A 63 -1.78 -13.75 -5.12
CA PRO A 63 -0.82 -14.47 -4.28
C PRO A 63 -1.46 -15.05 -3.01
N GLY A 64 -2.40 -14.34 -2.40
CA GLY A 64 -3.11 -14.81 -1.21
C GLY A 64 -4.01 -16.01 -1.49
N VAL A 65 -4.76 -15.98 -2.59
CA VAL A 65 -5.63 -17.09 -3.02
C VAL A 65 -4.79 -18.32 -3.38
N LEU A 66 -3.70 -18.13 -4.12
CA LEU A 66 -2.77 -19.22 -4.45
C LEU A 66 -2.14 -19.83 -3.20
N ALA A 67 -1.74 -18.98 -2.24
CA ALA A 67 -1.19 -19.44 -0.96
C ALA A 67 -2.22 -20.28 -0.18
N ALA A 68 -3.49 -19.87 -0.19
CA ALA A 68 -4.57 -20.63 0.43
C ALA A 68 -4.74 -22.01 -0.21
N ALA A 69 -4.80 -22.07 -1.53
CA ALA A 69 -4.95 -23.33 -2.26
C ALA A 69 -3.75 -24.27 -2.02
N VAL A 70 -2.53 -23.76 -2.14
CA VAL A 70 -1.30 -24.52 -1.89
C VAL A 70 -1.20 -24.95 -0.43
N GLY A 71 -1.62 -24.10 0.51
CA GLY A 71 -1.66 -24.41 1.94
C GLY A 71 -2.58 -25.57 2.27
N VAL A 72 -3.81 -25.57 1.72
CA VAL A 72 -4.78 -26.68 1.90
C VAL A 72 -4.22 -27.98 1.35
N VAL A 73 -3.69 -27.96 0.12
CA VAL A 73 -3.06 -29.15 -0.51
C VAL A 73 -1.85 -29.61 0.30
N GLY A 74 -1.00 -28.69 0.74
CA GLY A 74 0.19 -28.98 1.51
C GLY A 74 -0.10 -29.64 2.86
N VAL A 75 -1.09 -29.13 3.60
CA VAL A 75 -1.50 -29.71 4.88
C VAL A 75 -2.05 -31.12 4.67
N ASN A 76 -2.92 -31.31 3.65
CA ASN A 76 -3.48 -32.61 3.36
C ASN A 76 -2.42 -33.66 2.99
N TYR A 77 -1.50 -33.30 2.10
CA TYR A 77 -0.52 -34.24 1.57
C TYR A 77 0.63 -34.53 2.53
N LEU A 78 1.11 -33.54 3.27
CA LEU A 78 2.32 -33.67 4.10
C LEU A 78 2.05 -33.98 5.57
N PHE A 79 0.92 -33.49 6.12
CA PHE A 79 0.69 -33.50 7.57
C PHE A 79 -0.60 -34.23 8.00
N THR A 80 -1.32 -34.86 7.05
CA THR A 80 -2.55 -35.61 7.34
C THR A 80 -2.31 -37.10 7.12
N TYR A 81 -2.70 -37.92 8.10
CA TYR A 81 -2.59 -39.41 7.98
C TYR A 81 -3.70 -39.95 7.04
N PRO A 82 -3.43 -40.93 6.15
CA PRO A 82 -2.12 -41.49 5.81
C PRO A 82 -1.26 -40.52 4.99
N PHE A 83 0.00 -40.36 5.41
CA PHE A 83 0.93 -39.40 4.78
C PHE A 83 1.15 -39.73 3.31
N HIS A 84 1.25 -38.70 2.45
CA HIS A 84 1.53 -38.79 1.01
C HIS A 84 0.35 -39.36 0.18
N GLU A 85 -0.84 -39.44 0.76
CA GLU A 85 -2.07 -39.79 0.05
C GLU A 85 -3.11 -38.66 0.21
N PHE A 86 -3.84 -38.36 -0.88
CA PHE A 86 -4.98 -37.47 -0.78
C PHE A 86 -6.18 -38.21 -0.19
N ASN A 87 -6.39 -38.08 1.09
CA ASN A 87 -7.50 -38.75 1.76
C ASN A 87 -8.54 -37.72 2.22
N LEU A 88 -9.66 -37.73 1.49
CA LEU A 88 -10.86 -36.94 1.79
C LEU A 88 -11.92 -37.78 2.52
N SER A 89 -11.61 -39.05 2.82
CA SER A 89 -12.59 -40.02 3.31
C SER A 89 -12.61 -40.16 4.83
N ILE A 90 -11.66 -39.52 5.55
CA ILE A 90 -11.64 -39.57 7.03
C ILE A 90 -12.61 -38.53 7.57
N ASP A 91 -13.51 -38.95 8.45
CA ASP A 91 -14.51 -38.09 9.10
C ASP A 91 -13.87 -36.85 9.74
N GLY A 92 -14.32 -35.67 9.31
CA GLY A 92 -13.87 -34.37 9.82
C GLY A 92 -12.79 -33.63 8.97
N TYR A 93 -11.96 -34.32 8.21
CA TYR A 93 -10.93 -33.64 7.37
C TYR A 93 -11.53 -32.77 6.24
N PRO A 94 -12.57 -33.20 5.51
CA PRO A 94 -13.16 -32.37 4.48
C PRO A 94 -13.70 -31.05 5.02
N LEU A 95 -14.29 -31.08 6.22
CA LEU A 95 -14.78 -29.89 6.91
C LEU A 95 -13.63 -28.96 7.30
N THR A 96 -12.54 -29.50 7.87
CA THR A 96 -11.36 -28.72 8.27
C THR A 96 -10.73 -28.04 7.06
N PHE A 97 -10.61 -28.73 5.93
CA PHE A 97 -10.09 -28.15 4.69
C PHE A 97 -11.01 -27.08 4.12
N ALA A 98 -12.32 -27.31 4.13
CA ALA A 98 -13.27 -26.30 3.69
C ALA A 98 -13.18 -25.02 4.55
N VAL A 99 -13.14 -25.18 5.87
CA VAL A 99 -12.99 -24.06 6.81
C VAL A 99 -11.64 -23.34 6.57
N MET A 100 -10.54 -24.06 6.45
CA MET A 100 -9.22 -23.51 6.18
C MET A 100 -9.22 -22.68 4.88
N LEU A 101 -9.82 -23.20 3.81
CA LEU A 101 -9.91 -22.50 2.52
C LEU A 101 -10.76 -21.23 2.65
N VAL A 102 -11.94 -21.33 3.30
CA VAL A 102 -12.82 -20.18 3.50
C VAL A 102 -12.11 -19.08 4.32
N VAL A 103 -11.51 -19.45 5.46
CA VAL A 103 -10.76 -18.50 6.31
C VAL A 103 -9.62 -17.85 5.54
N SER A 104 -8.86 -18.64 4.80
CA SER A 104 -7.72 -18.13 3.99
C SER A 104 -8.17 -17.14 2.93
N VAL A 105 -9.25 -17.43 2.21
CA VAL A 105 -9.84 -16.52 1.19
C VAL A 105 -10.37 -15.25 1.85
N LEU A 106 -11.09 -15.36 2.98
CA LEU A 106 -11.60 -14.19 3.71
C LEU A 106 -10.47 -13.29 4.18
N VAL A 107 -9.44 -13.85 4.82
CA VAL A 107 -8.28 -13.07 5.29
C VAL A 107 -7.55 -12.40 4.14
N SER A 108 -7.32 -13.11 3.03
CA SER A 108 -6.70 -12.54 1.83
C SER A 108 -7.50 -11.37 1.27
N THR A 109 -8.83 -11.53 1.19
CA THR A 109 -9.75 -10.49 0.72
C THR A 109 -9.72 -9.25 1.63
N LEU A 110 -9.87 -9.47 2.93
CA LEU A 110 -9.85 -8.37 3.92
C LEU A 110 -8.51 -7.62 3.90
N THR A 111 -7.39 -8.33 3.85
CA THR A 111 -6.07 -7.72 3.80
C THR A 111 -5.90 -6.86 2.53
N THR A 112 -6.39 -7.33 1.40
CA THR A 112 -6.34 -6.58 0.13
C THR A 112 -7.22 -5.33 0.18
N GLN A 113 -8.42 -5.43 0.78
CA GLN A 113 -9.32 -4.28 0.97
C GLN A 113 -8.70 -3.22 1.88
N ILE A 114 -8.09 -3.63 3.00
CA ILE A 114 -7.40 -2.71 3.92
C ILE A 114 -6.28 -1.95 3.19
N LYS A 115 -5.43 -2.65 2.45
CA LYS A 115 -4.36 -2.02 1.65
C LYS A 115 -4.90 -1.00 0.65
N ARG A 116 -6.00 -1.33 -0.03
CA ARG A 116 -6.63 -0.42 -0.98
C ARG A 116 -7.19 0.83 -0.29
N GLN A 117 -7.82 0.66 0.87
CA GLN A 117 -8.30 1.79 1.66
C GLN A 117 -7.16 2.71 2.14
N GLU A 118 -6.05 2.13 2.62
CA GLU A 118 -4.87 2.89 3.02
C GLU A 118 -4.29 3.69 1.85
N GLN A 119 -4.22 3.11 0.66
CA GLN A 119 -3.77 3.80 -0.55
C GLN A 119 -4.66 5.01 -0.90
N LEU A 120 -5.98 4.79 -0.92
CA LEU A 120 -6.94 5.86 -1.21
C LEU A 120 -6.89 6.99 -0.18
N ARG A 121 -6.71 6.67 1.09
CA ARG A 121 -6.52 7.66 2.16
C ARG A 121 -5.25 8.48 1.94
N TYR A 122 -4.15 7.82 1.63
CA TYR A 122 -2.87 8.49 1.36
C TYR A 122 -2.96 9.45 0.16
N GLU A 123 -3.62 9.04 -0.92
CA GLU A 123 -3.85 9.89 -2.10
C GLU A 123 -4.72 11.09 -1.76
N ALA A 124 -5.83 10.89 -1.03
CA ALA A 124 -6.72 11.96 -0.61
C ALA A 124 -6.02 12.97 0.33
N GLU A 125 -5.15 12.49 1.24
CA GLU A 125 -4.39 13.34 2.14
C GLU A 125 -3.36 14.18 1.39
N LYS A 126 -2.69 13.58 0.42
CA LYS A 126 -1.75 14.27 -0.49
C LYS A 126 -2.44 15.37 -1.30
N ASP A 127 -3.63 15.12 -1.81
CA ASP A 127 -4.39 16.10 -2.58
C ASP A 127 -4.91 17.25 -1.68
N ARG A 128 -5.35 16.94 -0.46
CA ARG A 128 -5.69 17.96 0.55
C ARG A 128 -4.50 18.85 0.90
N MET A 129 -3.33 18.23 1.10
CA MET A 129 -2.10 18.98 1.41
C MET A 129 -1.74 19.92 0.25
N ARG A 130 -1.81 19.44 -1.01
CA ARG A 130 -1.59 20.29 -2.20
C ARG A 130 -2.56 21.45 -2.27
N ALA A 131 -3.86 21.19 -2.06
CA ALA A 131 -4.88 22.23 -2.08
C ALA A 131 -4.65 23.28 -0.97
N ASN A 132 -4.27 22.86 0.23
CA ASN A 132 -3.97 23.75 1.33
C ASN A 132 -2.71 24.60 1.05
N LEU A 133 -1.66 23.99 0.48
CA LEU A 133 -0.45 24.72 0.08
C LEU A 133 -0.76 25.78 -0.98
N LEU A 134 -1.53 25.41 -2.01
CA LEU A 134 -1.92 26.38 -3.05
C LEU A 134 -2.74 27.52 -2.46
N ARG A 135 -3.67 27.25 -1.54
CA ARG A 135 -4.47 28.28 -0.89
C ARG A 135 -3.59 29.21 -0.02
N SER A 136 -2.68 28.65 0.76
CA SER A 136 -1.76 29.42 1.60
C SER A 136 -0.86 30.31 0.75
N VAL A 137 -0.24 29.74 -0.29
CA VAL A 137 0.64 30.48 -1.21
C VAL A 137 -0.14 31.60 -1.91
N SER A 138 -1.36 31.32 -2.38
CA SER A 138 -2.22 32.35 -3.02
C SER A 138 -2.56 33.49 -2.06
N HIS A 139 -2.85 33.18 -0.79
CA HIS A 139 -3.11 34.20 0.23
C HIS A 139 -1.85 35.03 0.52
N ASP A 140 -0.72 34.36 0.69
CA ASP A 140 0.56 35.01 1.06
C ASP A 140 1.13 35.87 -0.09
N ILE A 141 0.79 35.56 -1.33
CA ILE A 141 1.11 36.39 -2.50
C ILE A 141 0.14 37.57 -2.63
N ARG A 142 -1.16 37.36 -2.38
CA ARG A 142 -2.17 38.41 -2.54
C ARG A 142 -1.93 39.62 -1.62
N THR A 143 -1.47 39.38 -0.39
CA THR A 143 -1.27 40.44 0.60
C THR A 143 -0.17 41.44 0.17
N PRO A 144 1.06 41.03 -0.20
CA PRO A 144 2.07 41.98 -0.69
C PRO A 144 1.67 42.61 -2.04
N LEU A 145 0.96 41.87 -2.87
CA LEU A 145 0.48 42.37 -4.16
C LEU A 145 -0.53 43.52 -3.97
N ALA A 146 -1.48 43.36 -3.07
CA ALA A 146 -2.42 44.41 -2.71
C ALA A 146 -1.74 45.67 -2.13
N ALA A 147 -0.68 45.48 -1.36
CA ALA A 147 0.15 46.55 -0.84
C ALA A 147 0.87 47.31 -1.97
N ILE A 148 1.48 46.58 -2.92
CA ILE A 148 2.14 47.17 -4.09
C ILE A 148 1.16 47.97 -4.94
N MET A 149 -0.01 47.42 -5.21
CA MET A 149 -1.05 48.09 -5.97
C MET A 149 -1.55 49.38 -5.25
N GLY A 150 -1.76 49.30 -3.94
CA GLY A 150 -2.17 50.48 -3.13
C GLY A 150 -1.12 51.58 -3.12
N LEU A 151 0.16 51.22 -2.91
CA LEU A 151 1.25 52.18 -2.95
C LEU A 151 1.45 52.81 -4.33
N SER A 152 1.34 52.01 -5.40
CA SER A 152 1.40 52.52 -6.76
C SER A 152 0.29 53.57 -7.07
N ALA A 153 -0.95 53.29 -6.62
CA ALA A 153 -2.03 54.21 -6.75
C ALA A 153 -1.81 55.53 -5.97
N THR A 154 -1.27 55.43 -4.75
CA THR A 154 -0.97 56.61 -3.90
C THR A 154 0.13 57.49 -4.53
N VAL A 155 1.13 56.91 -5.12
CA VAL A 155 2.21 57.61 -5.82
C VAL A 155 1.64 58.32 -7.06
N GLU A 156 0.74 57.66 -7.79
CA GLU A 156 0.08 58.26 -8.97
C GLU A 156 -0.80 59.44 -8.63
N GLU A 157 -1.47 59.45 -7.47
CA GLU A 157 -2.34 60.52 -7.02
C GLU A 157 -1.63 61.71 -6.34
N GLY A 158 -0.46 61.46 -5.72
CA GLY A 158 0.20 62.38 -4.79
C GLY A 158 1.33 63.24 -5.37
N GLU A 159 1.94 62.90 -6.51
CA GLU A 159 3.10 63.58 -7.08
C GLU A 159 2.91 63.93 -8.55
N THR A 160 3.53 65.05 -8.96
CA THR A 160 3.70 65.40 -10.36
C THR A 160 4.79 64.52 -10.97
N LEU A 161 4.46 63.32 -11.29
CA LEU A 161 5.37 62.36 -11.94
C LEU A 161 5.68 62.82 -13.37
N SER A 162 6.94 62.66 -13.77
CA SER A 162 7.32 62.78 -15.18
C SER A 162 6.60 61.68 -15.99
N ASP A 163 6.46 61.86 -17.30
CA ASP A 163 5.81 60.90 -18.19
C ASP A 163 6.46 59.52 -18.10
N GLU A 164 7.80 59.46 -17.89
CA GLU A 164 8.57 58.24 -17.69
C GLU A 164 8.24 57.58 -16.33
N GLY A 165 8.08 58.36 -15.26
CA GLY A 165 7.68 57.87 -13.94
C GLY A 165 6.28 57.30 -13.92
N ARG A 166 5.31 57.89 -14.63
CA ARG A 166 3.96 57.37 -14.83
C ARG A 166 3.95 56.02 -15.53
N GLY A 167 4.78 55.88 -16.58
CA GLY A 167 4.94 54.60 -17.29
C GLY A 167 5.41 53.46 -16.39
N MET A 168 6.38 53.74 -15.51
CA MET A 168 6.91 52.75 -14.57
C MET A 168 5.89 52.32 -13.53
N VAL A 169 5.12 53.25 -12.97
CA VAL A 169 4.05 52.94 -11.98
C VAL A 169 2.93 52.11 -12.61
N GLU A 170 2.53 52.43 -13.83
CA GLU A 170 1.55 51.67 -14.57
C GLU A 170 2.04 50.24 -14.90
N GLU A 171 3.33 50.08 -15.27
CA GLU A 171 3.90 48.79 -15.50
C GLU A 171 3.97 47.91 -14.22
N ILE A 172 4.30 48.52 -13.06
CA ILE A 172 4.26 47.86 -11.76
C ILE A 172 2.83 47.39 -11.45
N ARG A 173 1.85 48.22 -11.66
CA ARG A 173 0.42 47.95 -11.45
C ARG A 173 -0.07 46.80 -12.32
N GLN A 174 0.29 46.84 -13.62
CA GLN A 174 -0.09 45.80 -14.56
C GLN A 174 0.55 44.42 -14.17
N ASN A 175 1.82 44.45 -13.85
CA ASN A 175 2.51 43.20 -13.41
C ASN A 175 1.95 42.63 -12.11
N ALA A 176 1.51 43.50 -11.18
CA ALA A 176 0.85 43.08 -9.95
C ALA A 176 -0.56 42.54 -10.17
N GLN A 177 -1.27 42.95 -11.22
CA GLN A 177 -2.59 42.42 -11.57
C GLN A 177 -2.57 41.04 -12.22
N TRP A 178 -1.44 40.68 -12.85
CA TRP A 178 -1.32 39.43 -13.57
C TRP A 178 -0.88 38.24 -12.69
N LEU A 179 -0.43 38.44 -11.47
CA LEU A 179 -0.03 37.43 -10.49
C LEU A 179 -1.18 37.00 -9.58
#